data_3c269b93bc3924bda3238603412e29b4
#
_entry.id   3c269b93bc3924bda3238603412e29b4
#
_cell.length_a   1.000
_cell.length_b   1.000
_cell.length_c   1.000
_cell.angle_alpha   90.00
_cell.angle_beta   90.00
_cell.angle_gamma   90.00
#
_symmetry.space_group_name_H-M   'P 1'
#
loop_
_entity.id
_entity.type
_entity.pdbx_description
1 polymer ?
#
loop_
_entity_poly.entity_id
_entity_poly.type
_entity_poly.pdbx_seq_one_letter_code
_entity_poly.pdbx_strand_id
1 'polypeptide(L)'
;MRNLCILLLLLSAITGGAAAASVSAEEQIAVTSVTVNPDTLMHGDTGTVTVEIKNTGETGVAISRAKLYPNGIAVINDKTYDSVGIIGPGNTMSFTFTVRADTADGIYYPTFYLDLRDSGSARYSVPVMVESTGIQINVVDAPETFPADSKDTITLSVGNPRESSVNGVTVTLSGEGIRSTRTAAFLGALAQDEMKDVQFEITASQSAELNFDVSYRNGINEHHTTLTVPVEIGERAVAPDMVVNNIEIARSGSAVTLTGDVTNAGLKDAYSVKVTVDDPATPTDPYPVYVVGGLEPDDFSSFEVTCNAEGVSSIPLVVEYRDQDGRTFTETVNVSLNSASQASTAGSGGQISSGMAGGPQGGRGGMGMSLGGGFSQIPVLEILLVIVGGVAVVVGWRKGYLGKIRDRFRK
;
A
#
# COMPACT_ATOMS: atom_id res chain seq x y z
N MET A 1 72.32 79.92 -29.23
CA MET A 1 72.30 78.70 -29.99
C MET A 1 72.85 77.52 -29.13
N ARG A 2 72.19 77.18 -28.16
CA ARG A 2 72.66 76.17 -27.27
C ARG A 2 71.44 75.68 -26.43
N ASN A 3 70.63 74.76 -26.94
CA ASN A 3 69.58 74.05 -26.23
C ASN A 3 68.73 73.14 -27.15
N LEU A 4 69.27 72.60 -28.26
CA LEU A 4 68.47 71.76 -29.19
C LEU A 4 69.07 70.36 -29.36
N CYS A 5 69.89 69.87 -28.48
CA CYS A 5 70.56 68.56 -28.57
C CYS A 5 70.25 67.55 -27.40
N ILE A 6 69.33 67.85 -26.47
CA ILE A 6 69.05 66.99 -25.35
C ILE A 6 67.65 66.30 -25.40
N LEU A 7 66.90 66.51 -26.47
CA LEU A 7 65.53 65.90 -26.53
C LEU A 7 65.38 64.68 -27.49
N LEU A 8 66.49 64.04 -27.87
CA LEU A 8 66.45 62.90 -28.82
C LEU A 8 67.10 61.63 -28.32
N LEU A 9 67.23 61.47 -27.00
CA LEU A 9 67.92 60.27 -26.35
C LEU A 9 67.07 59.59 -25.28
N LEU A 10 65.72 59.80 -25.24
CA LEU A 10 64.86 59.19 -24.23
C LEU A 10 63.64 58.48 -24.85
N LEU A 11 63.69 58.01 -26.11
CA LEU A 11 62.64 57.26 -26.79
C LEU A 11 63.18 55.91 -27.27
N SER A 12 63.96 55.23 -26.47
CA SER A 12 64.34 53.82 -26.76
C SER A 12 64.22 52.99 -25.50
N ALA A 13 63.49 51.92 -25.62
CA ALA A 13 63.37 50.80 -24.71
C ALA A 13 62.29 50.84 -23.63
N ILE A 14 61.00 50.79 -24.05
CA ILE A 14 60.01 49.99 -23.33
C ILE A 14 59.34 49.08 -24.37
N THR A 15 60.07 48.14 -24.92
CA THR A 15 59.53 46.90 -25.43
C THR A 15 59.54 45.94 -24.22
N GLY A 16 58.61 46.14 -23.28
CA GLY A 16 58.26 45.15 -22.30
C GLY A 16 57.63 44.00 -23.06
N GLY A 17 58.41 42.96 -23.34
CA GLY A 17 57.86 41.68 -23.77
C GLY A 17 56.87 41.20 -22.72
N ALA A 18 55.60 41.26 -23.02
CA ALA A 18 54.62 40.47 -22.28
C ALA A 18 55.01 39.00 -22.53
N ALA A 19 55.73 38.43 -21.58
CA ALA A 19 55.88 36.98 -21.51
C ALA A 19 54.47 36.45 -21.32
N ALA A 20 53.86 35.92 -22.38
CA ALA A 20 52.66 35.17 -22.28
C ALA A 20 52.98 34.04 -21.31
N ALA A 21 52.44 34.10 -20.09
CA ALA A 21 52.50 33.01 -19.16
C ALA A 21 51.89 31.79 -19.83
N SER A 22 52.68 30.80 -20.17
CA SER A 22 52.20 29.54 -20.74
C SER A 22 51.32 28.89 -19.67
N VAL A 23 50.00 28.84 -19.94
CA VAL A 23 49.03 28.11 -19.12
C VAL A 23 49.50 26.66 -19.03
N SER A 24 49.62 26.12 -17.84
CA SER A 24 50.10 24.74 -17.65
C SER A 24 49.09 23.77 -18.28
N ALA A 25 49.53 22.60 -18.74
CA ALA A 25 48.62 21.60 -19.33
C ALA A 25 47.59 21.13 -18.31
N GLU A 26 47.89 21.14 -17.02
CA GLU A 26 46.98 20.83 -15.93
C GLU A 26 45.79 21.84 -15.90
N GLU A 27 46.07 23.14 -16.06
CA GLU A 27 45.08 24.19 -16.06
C GLU A 27 44.18 24.17 -17.32
N GLN A 28 44.64 23.52 -18.40
CA GLN A 28 43.87 23.38 -19.64
C GLN A 28 42.87 22.22 -19.61
N ILE A 29 42.98 21.27 -18.68
CA ILE A 29 42.09 20.10 -18.59
C ILE A 29 41.04 20.36 -17.52
N ALA A 30 39.77 20.36 -17.94
CA ALA A 30 38.59 20.43 -17.08
C ALA A 30 37.80 19.13 -17.11
N VAL A 31 37.36 18.62 -15.95
CA VAL A 31 36.34 17.56 -15.85
C VAL A 31 35.00 18.21 -16.15
N THR A 32 34.32 17.76 -17.20
CA THR A 32 33.04 18.32 -17.66
C THR A 32 31.84 17.53 -17.15
N SER A 33 31.98 16.22 -17.03
CA SER A 33 30.93 15.37 -16.45
C SER A 33 31.53 14.15 -15.75
N VAL A 34 30.76 13.66 -14.76
CA VAL A 34 30.99 12.37 -14.11
C VAL A 34 29.66 11.65 -14.03
N THR A 35 29.61 10.41 -14.54
CA THR A 35 28.42 9.58 -14.50
C THR A 35 28.75 8.24 -13.84
N VAL A 36 27.94 7.85 -12.90
CA VAL A 36 27.98 6.51 -12.26
C VAL A 36 26.73 5.75 -12.73
N ASN A 37 26.88 4.51 -13.14
CA ASN A 37 25.76 3.68 -13.57
C ASN A 37 25.87 2.26 -12.97
N PRO A 38 24.91 1.82 -12.15
CA PRO A 38 23.74 2.59 -11.67
C PRO A 38 24.15 3.79 -10.79
N ASP A 39 23.29 4.79 -10.68
CA ASP A 39 23.56 6.03 -9.92
C ASP A 39 23.89 5.74 -8.45
N THR A 40 23.24 4.72 -7.88
CA THR A 40 23.46 4.21 -6.53
C THR A 40 23.70 2.70 -6.59
N LEU A 41 24.88 2.25 -6.17
CA LEU A 41 25.23 0.84 -6.10
C LEU A 41 24.65 0.20 -4.83
N MET A 42 24.33 -1.08 -4.88
CA MET A 42 24.09 -1.90 -3.70
C MET A 42 25.34 -2.67 -3.31
N HIS A 43 25.40 -3.18 -2.09
CA HIS A 43 26.51 -4.03 -1.68
C HIS A 43 26.67 -5.23 -2.65
N GLY A 44 27.87 -5.43 -3.15
CA GLY A 44 28.20 -6.47 -4.15
C GLY A 44 27.99 -6.06 -5.61
N ASP A 45 27.33 -4.93 -5.88
CA ASP A 45 27.05 -4.45 -7.22
C ASP A 45 28.31 -4.11 -8.00
N THR A 46 28.24 -4.41 -9.29
CA THR A 46 29.17 -3.92 -10.31
C THR A 46 28.54 -2.77 -11.07
N GLY A 47 29.28 -1.69 -11.20
CA GLY A 47 28.84 -0.51 -11.95
C GLY A 47 29.97 0.09 -12.77
N THR A 48 29.67 1.18 -13.46
CA THR A 48 30.64 1.94 -14.25
C THR A 48 30.72 3.37 -13.78
N VAL A 49 31.93 3.92 -13.73
CA VAL A 49 32.24 5.32 -13.51
C VAL A 49 32.80 5.89 -14.81
N THR A 50 32.11 6.81 -15.43
CA THR A 50 32.57 7.49 -16.64
C THR A 50 32.91 8.93 -16.30
N VAL A 51 34.14 9.33 -16.56
CA VAL A 51 34.66 10.69 -16.38
C VAL A 51 34.93 11.28 -17.75
N GLU A 52 34.27 12.40 -18.09
CA GLU A 52 34.54 13.16 -19.29
C GLU A 52 35.40 14.38 -18.97
N ILE A 53 36.46 14.54 -19.71
CA ILE A 53 37.34 15.70 -19.65
C ILE A 53 37.29 16.50 -20.96
N LYS A 54 37.57 17.79 -20.85
CA LYS A 54 37.68 18.71 -21.99
C LYS A 54 38.98 19.45 -21.91
N ASN A 55 39.68 19.58 -23.04
CA ASN A 55 40.77 20.53 -23.20
C ASN A 55 40.19 21.90 -23.48
N THR A 56 40.26 22.82 -22.54
CA THR A 56 39.78 24.20 -22.61
C THR A 56 40.84 25.18 -23.11
N GLY A 57 42.08 24.70 -23.30
CA GLY A 57 43.20 25.48 -23.78
C GLY A 57 43.27 25.56 -25.29
N GLU A 58 44.29 26.27 -25.76
CA GLU A 58 44.55 26.51 -27.20
C GLU A 58 45.55 25.52 -27.78
N THR A 59 46.19 24.68 -26.95
CA THR A 59 47.19 23.69 -27.38
C THR A 59 46.77 22.26 -27.07
N GLY A 60 47.31 21.28 -27.79
CA GLY A 60 47.08 19.89 -27.50
C GLY A 60 47.75 19.45 -26.22
N VAL A 61 47.06 18.68 -25.38
CA VAL A 61 47.58 18.13 -24.14
C VAL A 61 47.79 16.61 -24.28
N ALA A 62 49.05 16.18 -24.04
CA ALA A 62 49.44 14.78 -24.12
C ALA A 62 49.16 14.10 -22.75
N ILE A 63 48.32 13.06 -22.78
CA ILE A 63 47.97 12.25 -21.61
C ILE A 63 48.72 10.92 -21.71
N SER A 64 49.55 10.64 -20.72
CA SER A 64 50.29 9.38 -20.64
C SER A 64 49.36 8.26 -20.20
N ARG A 65 48.60 8.52 -19.12
CA ARG A 65 47.76 7.50 -18.45
C ARG A 65 46.59 8.15 -17.74
N ALA A 66 45.46 7.39 -17.69
CA ALA A 66 44.32 7.70 -16.82
C ALA A 66 44.05 6.51 -15.89
N LYS A 67 43.83 6.78 -14.61
CA LYS A 67 43.49 5.77 -13.60
C LYS A 67 42.37 6.26 -12.68
N LEU A 68 41.60 5.29 -12.17
CA LEU A 68 40.73 5.51 -11.02
C LEU A 68 41.38 4.79 -9.82
N TYR A 69 41.82 5.53 -8.82
CA TYR A 69 42.36 4.96 -7.59
C TYR A 69 41.23 4.64 -6.62
N PRO A 70 41.19 3.40 -6.09
CA PRO A 70 40.16 2.99 -5.14
C PRO A 70 40.23 3.81 -3.85
N ASN A 71 39.05 4.11 -3.31
CA ASN A 71 38.90 4.66 -1.97
C ASN A 71 37.55 4.12 -1.43
N GLY A 72 37.59 2.92 -0.82
CA GLY A 72 36.40 2.19 -0.36
C GLY A 72 35.62 1.46 -1.46
N ILE A 73 35.82 1.82 -2.73
CA ILE A 73 35.21 1.14 -3.88
C ILE A 73 36.30 0.41 -4.67
N ALA A 74 36.12 -0.87 -5.00
CA ALA A 74 37.06 -1.61 -5.80
C ALA A 74 37.00 -1.19 -7.28
N VAL A 75 38.16 -1.02 -7.92
CA VAL A 75 38.27 -0.75 -9.36
C VAL A 75 38.77 -2.01 -10.06
N ILE A 76 37.99 -2.55 -11.00
CA ILE A 76 38.24 -3.84 -11.62
C ILE A 76 39.15 -3.74 -12.84
N ASN A 77 38.98 -2.68 -13.66
CA ASN A 77 39.71 -2.50 -14.93
C ASN A 77 40.76 -1.37 -14.84
N ASP A 78 41.57 -1.34 -13.78
CA ASP A 78 42.54 -0.28 -13.48
C ASP A 78 43.64 -0.05 -14.54
N LYS A 79 43.86 -1.01 -15.46
CA LYS A 79 44.90 -0.96 -16.50
C LYS A 79 44.39 -0.55 -17.88
N THR A 80 43.12 -0.29 -18.05
CA THR A 80 42.52 -0.02 -19.38
C THR A 80 43.16 1.17 -20.09
N TYR A 81 43.58 2.21 -19.34
CA TYR A 81 44.10 3.46 -19.88
C TYR A 81 45.56 3.70 -19.46
N ASP A 82 46.41 2.67 -19.49
CA ASP A 82 47.84 2.79 -19.20
C ASP A 82 48.60 3.52 -20.34
N SER A 83 47.99 3.72 -21.50
CA SER A 83 48.43 4.58 -22.60
C SER A 83 47.25 5.25 -23.27
N VAL A 84 47.25 6.58 -23.38
CA VAL A 84 46.10 7.35 -23.87
C VAL A 84 46.39 8.05 -25.19
N GLY A 85 47.06 9.20 -25.19
CA GLY A 85 47.31 9.96 -26.38
C GLY A 85 47.20 11.47 -26.17
N ILE A 86 46.80 12.22 -27.20
CA ILE A 86 46.70 13.68 -27.18
C ILE A 86 45.25 14.08 -27.32
N ILE A 87 44.78 14.99 -26.44
CA ILE A 87 43.50 15.68 -26.56
C ILE A 87 43.75 17.07 -27.16
N GLY A 88 43.21 17.31 -28.34
CA GLY A 88 43.34 18.60 -29.05
C GLY A 88 42.51 19.73 -28.38
N PRO A 89 42.78 20.98 -28.72
CA PRO A 89 42.06 22.15 -28.20
C PRO A 89 40.55 22.03 -28.44
N GLY A 90 39.75 22.33 -27.40
CA GLY A 90 38.30 22.26 -27.42
C GLY A 90 37.67 20.88 -27.46
N ASN A 91 38.45 19.82 -27.63
CA ASN A 91 37.96 18.45 -27.71
C ASN A 91 37.64 17.86 -26.31
N THR A 92 36.77 16.86 -26.32
CA THR A 92 36.45 16.05 -25.13
C THR A 92 36.99 14.62 -25.25
N MET A 93 37.21 13.95 -24.10
CA MET A 93 37.62 12.55 -24.03
C MET A 93 37.00 11.92 -22.79
N SER A 94 36.44 10.70 -22.94
CA SER A 94 35.77 9.99 -21.85
C SER A 94 36.59 8.76 -21.42
N PHE A 95 36.61 8.51 -20.12
CA PHE A 95 37.24 7.37 -19.48
C PHE A 95 36.22 6.60 -18.65
N THR A 96 35.99 5.33 -18.96
CA THR A 96 35.04 4.48 -18.24
C THR A 96 35.78 3.41 -17.45
N PHE A 97 35.52 3.38 -16.16
CA PHE A 97 36.07 2.43 -15.21
C PHE A 97 34.95 1.53 -14.69
N THR A 98 35.24 0.24 -14.56
CA THR A 98 34.35 -0.72 -13.91
C THR A 98 34.71 -0.77 -12.42
N VAL A 99 33.69 -0.59 -11.59
CA VAL A 99 33.83 -0.56 -10.13
C VAL A 99 32.93 -1.63 -9.49
N ARG A 100 33.29 -2.05 -8.27
CA ARG A 100 32.46 -2.96 -7.47
C ARG A 100 32.36 -2.46 -6.04
N ALA A 101 31.13 -2.49 -5.49
CA ALA A 101 30.78 -2.00 -4.18
C ALA A 101 30.86 -3.12 -3.13
N ASP A 102 32.07 -3.55 -2.75
CA ASP A 102 32.29 -4.53 -1.67
C ASP A 102 32.43 -3.80 -0.30
N THR A 103 31.53 -2.87 0.01
CA THR A 103 31.66 -1.98 1.16
C THR A 103 30.28 -1.68 1.78
N ALA A 104 30.29 -1.10 2.98
CA ALA A 104 29.06 -0.67 3.65
C ALA A 104 28.40 0.53 2.95
N ASP A 105 27.17 0.83 3.35
CA ASP A 105 26.44 2.01 2.88
C ASP A 105 27.20 3.30 3.19
N GLY A 106 27.17 4.24 2.25
CA GLY A 106 27.87 5.52 2.36
C GLY A 106 28.26 6.11 1.02
N ILE A 107 28.90 7.29 1.07
CA ILE A 107 29.44 7.97 -0.09
C ILE A 107 30.95 7.80 -0.10
N TYR A 108 31.49 7.25 -1.16
CA TYR A 108 32.89 7.00 -1.37
C TYR A 108 33.44 7.90 -2.46
N TYR A 109 34.74 8.22 -2.37
CA TYR A 109 35.39 9.19 -3.26
C TYR A 109 36.64 8.57 -3.91
N PRO A 110 36.54 7.56 -4.81
CA PRO A 110 37.65 7.15 -5.61
C PRO A 110 38.22 8.33 -6.39
N THR A 111 39.52 8.35 -6.60
CA THR A 111 40.22 9.49 -7.20
C THR A 111 40.56 9.19 -8.66
N PHE A 112 39.93 9.93 -9.57
CA PHE A 112 40.35 9.95 -10.96
C PHE A 112 41.66 10.72 -11.09
N TYR A 113 42.64 10.10 -11.76
CA TYR A 113 44.01 10.61 -11.91
C TYR A 113 44.41 10.60 -13.37
N LEU A 114 44.86 11.74 -13.87
CA LEU A 114 45.45 11.89 -15.19
C LEU A 114 46.94 12.20 -15.03
N ASP A 115 47.75 11.38 -15.69
CA ASP A 115 49.19 11.62 -15.82
C ASP A 115 49.46 12.33 -17.16
N LEU A 116 49.87 13.57 -17.10
CA LEU A 116 50.17 14.41 -18.27
C LEU A 116 51.65 14.27 -18.62
N ARG A 117 51.96 13.95 -19.88
CA ARG A 117 53.32 13.55 -20.29
C ARG A 117 54.38 14.57 -19.96
N ASP A 118 54.08 15.85 -20.08
CA ASP A 118 55.10 16.92 -20.00
C ASP A 118 54.85 17.93 -18.89
N SER A 119 53.81 17.77 -18.07
CA SER A 119 53.37 18.83 -17.17
C SER A 119 52.54 18.43 -15.96
N GLY A 120 52.94 17.41 -15.24
CA GLY A 120 52.34 17.07 -13.93
C GLY A 120 51.11 16.15 -14.05
N SER A 121 50.15 16.32 -13.18
CA SER A 121 48.99 15.44 -13.08
C SER A 121 47.74 16.17 -12.59
N ALA A 122 46.58 15.84 -13.17
CA ALA A 122 45.27 16.30 -12.67
C ALA A 122 44.61 15.21 -11.83
N ARG A 123 43.87 15.64 -10.80
CA ARG A 123 43.15 14.74 -9.88
C ARG A 123 41.74 15.26 -9.67
N TYR A 124 40.77 14.31 -9.63
CA TYR A 124 39.39 14.63 -9.37
C TYR A 124 38.74 13.53 -8.49
N SER A 125 38.07 13.94 -7.41
CA SER A 125 37.33 13.02 -6.52
C SER A 125 35.95 12.73 -7.08
N VAL A 126 35.67 11.46 -7.34
CA VAL A 126 34.41 10.99 -7.95
C VAL A 126 33.48 10.51 -6.84
N PRO A 127 32.32 11.14 -6.62
CA PRO A 127 31.38 10.63 -5.64
C PRO A 127 30.71 9.35 -6.18
N VAL A 128 30.73 8.27 -5.37
CA VAL A 128 30.05 7.00 -5.62
C VAL A 128 29.24 6.66 -4.40
N MET A 129 27.92 6.57 -4.57
CA MET A 129 26.99 6.24 -3.50
C MET A 129 26.74 4.74 -3.44
N VAL A 130 26.77 4.19 -2.23
CA VAL A 130 26.41 2.79 -1.93
C VAL A 130 25.26 2.80 -0.93
N GLU A 131 24.15 2.15 -1.27
CA GLU A 131 22.96 2.01 -0.43
C GLU A 131 22.34 0.64 -0.64
N SER A 132 22.31 -0.19 0.40
CA SER A 132 21.87 -1.58 0.33
C SER A 132 20.39 -1.77 0.57
N THR A 133 19.61 -0.69 0.74
CA THR A 133 18.15 -0.73 0.84
C THR A 133 17.58 -1.41 -0.40
N GLY A 134 16.79 -2.48 -0.19
CA GLY A 134 16.14 -3.24 -1.27
C GLY A 134 14.68 -2.83 -1.48
N ILE A 135 14.06 -3.43 -2.50
CA ILE A 135 12.61 -3.37 -2.73
C ILE A 135 11.89 -4.00 -1.53
N GLN A 136 10.76 -3.40 -1.14
CA GLN A 136 9.88 -3.90 -0.09
C GLN A 136 8.64 -4.54 -0.70
N ILE A 137 8.19 -5.64 -0.10
CA ILE A 137 6.94 -6.30 -0.43
C ILE A 137 6.14 -6.51 0.85
N ASN A 138 4.85 -6.15 0.82
CA ASN A 138 3.94 -6.27 1.94
C ASN A 138 2.60 -6.84 1.49
N VAL A 139 1.90 -7.53 2.40
CA VAL A 139 0.50 -7.92 2.21
C VAL A 139 -0.37 -6.69 2.47
N VAL A 140 -1.23 -6.35 1.50
CA VAL A 140 -2.24 -5.30 1.64
C VAL A 140 -3.56 -5.91 2.09
N ASP A 141 -3.94 -7.04 1.46
CA ASP A 141 -5.16 -7.77 1.78
C ASP A 141 -4.96 -9.26 1.54
N ALA A 142 -5.36 -10.06 2.50
CA ALA A 142 -5.37 -11.52 2.40
C ALA A 142 -6.42 -12.09 3.37
N PRO A 143 -7.13 -13.17 3.01
CA PRO A 143 -8.01 -13.87 3.93
C PRO A 143 -7.23 -14.43 5.15
N GLU A 144 -7.82 -14.37 6.34
CA GLU A 144 -7.27 -15.03 7.54
C GLU A 144 -7.27 -16.55 7.41
N THR A 145 -8.30 -17.09 6.76
CA THR A 145 -8.43 -18.52 6.45
C THR A 145 -8.89 -18.71 5.01
N PHE A 146 -8.42 -19.79 4.40
CA PHE A 146 -8.74 -20.15 3.02
C PHE A 146 -9.63 -21.39 3.02
N PRO A 147 -10.85 -21.35 2.45
CA PRO A 147 -11.63 -22.56 2.26
C PRO A 147 -10.92 -23.50 1.27
N ALA A 148 -10.90 -24.79 1.60
CA ALA A 148 -10.26 -25.78 0.75
C ALA A 148 -10.83 -25.77 -0.69
N ASP A 149 -9.94 -25.85 -1.67
CA ASP A 149 -10.25 -25.89 -3.11
C ASP A 149 -11.11 -24.71 -3.62
N SER A 150 -11.16 -23.62 -2.86
CA SER A 150 -11.82 -22.37 -3.27
C SER A 150 -10.81 -21.34 -3.75
N LYS A 151 -11.27 -20.49 -4.66
CA LYS A 151 -10.48 -19.35 -5.16
C LYS A 151 -10.54 -18.20 -4.18
N ASP A 152 -9.39 -17.66 -3.87
CA ASP A 152 -9.21 -16.46 -3.06
C ASP A 152 -8.14 -15.55 -3.67
N THR A 153 -8.21 -14.27 -3.31
CA THR A 153 -7.28 -13.26 -3.84
C THR A 153 -6.39 -12.74 -2.71
N ILE A 154 -5.09 -12.69 -2.99
CA ILE A 154 -4.11 -12.00 -2.15
C ILE A 154 -3.65 -10.76 -2.89
N THR A 155 -3.72 -9.62 -2.24
CA THR A 155 -3.22 -8.34 -2.76
C THR A 155 -1.92 -7.98 -2.04
N LEU A 156 -0.88 -7.76 -2.82
CA LEU A 156 0.45 -7.37 -2.34
C LEU A 156 0.78 -5.98 -2.85
N SER A 157 1.55 -5.23 -2.07
CA SER A 157 2.15 -3.97 -2.50
C SER A 157 3.66 -4.12 -2.58
N VAL A 158 4.24 -3.72 -3.71
CA VAL A 158 5.68 -3.74 -3.97
C VAL A 158 6.16 -2.30 -4.11
N GLY A 159 7.05 -1.87 -3.23
CA GLY A 159 7.53 -0.49 -3.14
C GLY A 159 9.04 -0.37 -3.31
N ASN A 160 9.47 0.73 -3.92
CA ASN A 160 10.87 1.10 -4.04
C ASN A 160 11.20 2.27 -3.10
N PRO A 161 11.72 2.03 -1.89
CA PRO A 161 12.08 3.09 -0.95
C PRO A 161 13.43 3.76 -1.25
N ARG A 162 14.10 3.37 -2.34
CA ARG A 162 15.42 3.87 -2.74
C ARG A 162 15.33 5.23 -3.40
N GLU A 163 16.40 6.01 -3.31
CA GLU A 163 16.54 7.27 -4.06
C GLU A 163 16.76 7.06 -5.56
N SER A 164 17.06 5.81 -6.00
CA SER A 164 17.26 5.44 -7.40
C SER A 164 16.18 4.49 -7.90
N SER A 165 15.89 4.54 -9.20
CA SER A 165 14.95 3.62 -9.83
C SER A 165 15.53 2.22 -10.00
N VAL A 166 14.65 1.21 -9.98
CA VAL A 166 14.98 -0.18 -10.32
C VAL A 166 14.18 -0.63 -11.53
N ASN A 167 14.64 -1.68 -12.22
CA ASN A 167 14.04 -2.14 -13.46
C ASN A 167 13.73 -3.65 -13.42
N GLY A 168 12.79 -4.06 -14.26
CA GLY A 168 12.46 -5.47 -14.46
C GLY A 168 11.87 -6.15 -13.22
N VAL A 169 11.18 -5.38 -12.37
CA VAL A 169 10.54 -5.91 -11.15
C VAL A 169 9.50 -6.96 -11.53
N THR A 170 9.68 -8.16 -11.00
CA THR A 170 8.80 -9.31 -11.24
C THR A 170 8.51 -10.00 -9.92
N VAL A 171 7.25 -10.22 -9.63
CA VAL A 171 6.81 -11.00 -8.46
C VAL A 171 6.47 -12.40 -8.92
N THR A 172 7.09 -13.41 -8.32
CA THR A 172 6.85 -14.83 -8.62
C THR A 172 6.27 -15.53 -7.40
N LEU A 173 5.17 -16.23 -7.60
CA LEU A 173 4.46 -17.00 -6.58
C LEU A 173 4.87 -18.47 -6.66
N SER A 174 5.14 -19.07 -5.49
CA SER A 174 5.33 -20.52 -5.33
C SER A 174 4.75 -21.00 -3.99
N GLY A 175 4.33 -22.27 -3.93
CA GLY A 175 3.79 -22.89 -2.72
C GLY A 175 3.34 -24.31 -3.00
N GLU A 176 3.53 -25.22 -2.05
CA GLU A 176 3.10 -26.62 -2.18
C GLU A 176 1.58 -26.70 -1.96
N GLY A 177 0.86 -27.44 -2.82
CA GLY A 177 -0.60 -27.57 -2.73
C GLY A 177 -1.37 -26.33 -3.16
N ILE A 178 -0.69 -25.32 -3.71
CA ILE A 178 -1.29 -24.08 -4.20
C ILE A 178 -1.39 -24.10 -5.71
N ARG A 179 -2.54 -23.72 -6.24
CA ARG A 179 -2.78 -23.48 -7.68
C ARG A 179 -3.09 -22.00 -7.87
N SER A 180 -2.53 -21.42 -8.92
CA SER A 180 -2.82 -20.05 -9.34
C SER A 180 -2.94 -19.98 -10.85
N THR A 181 -3.83 -19.13 -11.35
CA THR A 181 -3.95 -18.85 -12.79
C THR A 181 -2.76 -18.07 -13.32
N ARG A 182 -2.07 -17.33 -12.43
CA ARG A 182 -0.89 -16.54 -12.74
C ARG A 182 0.16 -16.74 -11.65
N THR A 183 1.28 -17.35 -11.98
CA THR A 183 2.40 -17.60 -11.05
C THR A 183 3.46 -16.50 -11.07
N ALA A 184 3.42 -15.57 -12.04
CA ALA A 184 4.33 -14.44 -12.12
C ALA A 184 3.60 -13.17 -12.58
N ALA A 185 4.00 -12.03 -12.03
CA ALA A 185 3.50 -10.72 -12.38
C ALA A 185 4.66 -9.76 -12.65
N PHE A 186 4.74 -9.23 -13.87
CA PHE A 186 5.73 -8.24 -14.26
C PHE A 186 5.21 -6.83 -13.97
N LEU A 187 5.89 -6.10 -13.08
CA LEU A 187 5.57 -4.72 -12.67
C LEU A 187 6.38 -3.67 -13.46
N GLY A 188 7.47 -4.09 -14.10
CA GLY A 188 8.32 -3.21 -14.91
C GLY A 188 9.33 -2.43 -14.08
N ALA A 189 9.46 -1.13 -14.37
CA ALA A 189 10.29 -0.25 -13.58
C ALA A 189 9.51 0.30 -12.37
N LEU A 190 10.22 0.51 -11.25
CA LEU A 190 9.75 1.29 -10.11
C LEU A 190 10.67 2.50 -9.92
N ALA A 191 10.11 3.70 -10.02
CA ALA A 191 10.81 4.94 -9.72
C ALA A 191 11.09 5.06 -8.21
N GLN A 192 11.84 6.09 -7.83
CA GLN A 192 12.00 6.46 -6.42
C GLN A 192 10.63 6.65 -5.75
N ASP A 193 10.45 6.07 -4.54
CA ASP A 193 9.23 6.13 -3.73
C ASP A 193 7.95 5.64 -4.44
N GLU A 194 8.09 4.91 -5.56
CA GLU A 194 6.95 4.33 -6.27
C GLU A 194 6.53 3.01 -5.64
N MET A 195 5.20 2.83 -5.50
CA MET A 195 4.57 1.58 -5.09
C MET A 195 3.59 1.11 -6.16
N LYS A 196 3.50 -0.22 -6.34
CA LYS A 196 2.52 -0.87 -7.22
C LYS A 196 1.88 -2.05 -6.52
N ASP A 197 0.57 -2.13 -6.63
CA ASP A 197 -0.18 -3.26 -6.12
C ASP A 197 -0.26 -4.37 -7.18
N VAL A 198 -0.25 -5.60 -6.70
CA VAL A 198 -0.38 -6.80 -7.51
C VAL A 198 -1.28 -7.81 -6.82
N GLN A 199 -2.17 -8.43 -7.59
CA GLN A 199 -3.10 -9.43 -7.09
C GLN A 199 -2.78 -10.81 -7.66
N PHE A 200 -2.87 -11.82 -6.79
CA PHE A 200 -2.78 -13.22 -7.15
C PHE A 200 -4.04 -13.95 -6.71
N GLU A 201 -4.73 -14.56 -7.67
CA GLU A 201 -5.83 -15.45 -7.42
C GLU A 201 -5.26 -16.85 -7.17
N ILE A 202 -5.51 -17.40 -5.99
CA ILE A 202 -4.99 -18.69 -5.56
C ILE A 202 -6.11 -19.65 -5.19
N THR A 203 -5.82 -20.95 -5.26
CA THR A 203 -6.66 -22.03 -4.76
C THR A 203 -5.76 -22.95 -3.93
N ALA A 204 -6.04 -23.06 -2.64
CA ALA A 204 -5.29 -23.90 -1.71
C ALA A 204 -6.05 -25.20 -1.46
N SER A 205 -5.38 -26.36 -1.56
CA SER A 205 -5.96 -27.67 -1.23
C SER A 205 -5.56 -28.16 0.16
N GLN A 206 -4.56 -27.55 0.76
CA GLN A 206 -4.04 -27.85 2.11
C GLN A 206 -3.39 -26.60 2.69
N SER A 207 -3.20 -26.59 4.02
CA SER A 207 -2.41 -25.56 4.68
C SER A 207 -0.96 -25.60 4.18
N ALA A 208 -0.41 -24.44 3.83
CA ALA A 208 0.88 -24.31 3.18
C ALA A 208 1.50 -22.93 3.44
N GLU A 209 2.74 -22.76 3.02
CA GLU A 209 3.40 -21.47 2.94
C GLU A 209 3.44 -20.99 1.49
N LEU A 210 2.92 -19.79 1.25
CA LEU A 210 3.09 -19.07 -0.01
C LEU A 210 4.36 -18.27 0.04
N ASN A 211 5.23 -18.49 -0.95
CA ASN A 211 6.44 -17.72 -1.11
C ASN A 211 6.30 -16.81 -2.32
N PHE A 212 6.44 -15.51 -2.09
CA PHE A 212 6.52 -14.48 -3.12
C PHE A 212 7.97 -14.04 -3.23
N ASP A 213 8.61 -14.35 -4.38
CA ASP A 213 9.94 -13.87 -4.73
C ASP A 213 9.82 -12.66 -5.64
N VAL A 214 10.43 -11.54 -5.25
CA VAL A 214 10.51 -10.32 -6.06
C VAL A 214 11.92 -10.20 -6.59
N SER A 215 12.08 -10.46 -7.89
CA SER A 215 13.33 -10.19 -8.60
C SER A 215 13.31 -8.79 -9.23
N TYR A 216 14.43 -8.08 -9.21
CA TYR A 216 14.60 -6.78 -9.82
C TYR A 216 16.06 -6.52 -10.20
N ARG A 217 16.30 -5.48 -11.00
CA ARG A 217 17.65 -5.11 -11.44
C ARG A 217 17.99 -3.67 -11.04
N ASN A 218 19.20 -3.53 -10.48
CA ASN A 218 19.88 -2.27 -10.30
C ASN A 218 21.02 -2.15 -11.31
N GLY A 219 20.80 -1.42 -12.42
CA GLY A 219 21.70 -1.47 -13.57
C GLY A 219 21.75 -2.88 -14.19
N ILE A 220 22.93 -3.50 -14.15
CA ILE A 220 23.17 -4.86 -14.66
C ILE A 220 23.04 -5.94 -13.56
N ASN A 221 22.92 -5.54 -12.32
CA ASN A 221 22.91 -6.44 -11.16
C ASN A 221 21.48 -6.89 -10.86
N GLU A 222 21.33 -8.16 -10.53
CA GLU A 222 20.05 -8.78 -10.17
C GLU A 222 19.99 -8.97 -8.66
N HIS A 223 18.84 -8.59 -8.09
CA HIS A 223 18.55 -8.68 -6.67
C HIS A 223 17.21 -9.36 -6.44
N HIS A 224 17.05 -9.95 -5.25
CA HIS A 224 15.86 -10.67 -4.84
C HIS A 224 15.45 -10.25 -3.44
N THR A 225 14.13 -10.21 -3.22
CA THR A 225 13.54 -10.12 -1.89
C THR A 225 12.37 -11.09 -1.81
N THR A 226 12.14 -11.70 -0.65
CA THR A 226 11.11 -12.73 -0.48
C THR A 226 10.14 -12.35 0.63
N LEU A 227 8.87 -12.72 0.44
CA LEU A 227 7.82 -12.65 1.45
C LEU A 227 7.16 -14.02 1.55
N THR A 228 7.05 -14.55 2.76
CA THR A 228 6.30 -15.78 3.04
C THR A 228 4.98 -15.43 3.73
N VAL A 229 3.87 -15.95 3.20
CA VAL A 229 2.53 -15.76 3.74
C VAL A 229 1.97 -17.13 4.11
N PRO A 230 1.59 -17.38 5.37
CA PRO A 230 0.96 -18.64 5.76
C PRO A 230 -0.45 -18.72 5.17
N VAL A 231 -0.82 -19.90 4.68
CA VAL A 231 -2.16 -20.25 4.23
C VAL A 231 -2.69 -21.31 5.19
N GLU A 232 -3.71 -20.94 5.94
CA GLU A 232 -4.42 -21.87 6.83
C GLU A 232 -5.76 -22.25 6.20
N ILE A 233 -6.00 -23.56 6.05
CA ILE A 233 -7.29 -24.05 5.58
C ILE A 233 -8.29 -24.01 6.75
N GLY A 234 -9.42 -23.35 6.54
CA GLY A 234 -10.49 -23.23 7.51
C GLY A 234 -11.79 -22.78 6.85
N GLU A 235 -12.85 -22.80 7.63
CA GLU A 235 -14.08 -22.13 7.21
C GLU A 235 -13.85 -20.62 7.20
N ARG A 236 -14.44 -19.94 6.22
CA ARG A 236 -14.26 -18.49 6.08
C ARG A 236 -14.90 -17.79 7.30
N ALA A 237 -14.10 -17.16 8.13
CA ALA A 237 -14.57 -16.39 9.28
C ALA A 237 -15.46 -15.18 8.88
N VAL A 238 -15.44 -14.84 7.59
CA VAL A 238 -16.18 -13.71 7.01
C VAL A 238 -17.17 -14.27 5.97
N ALA A 239 -18.28 -14.81 6.45
CA ALA A 239 -19.41 -15.28 5.65
C ALA A 239 -20.68 -14.52 6.08
N PRO A 240 -21.75 -14.53 5.25
CA PRO A 240 -23.06 -14.20 5.77
C PRO A 240 -23.46 -15.22 6.83
N ASP A 241 -24.11 -14.77 7.88
CA ASP A 241 -24.58 -15.59 9.03
C ASP A 241 -26.03 -15.21 9.33
N MET A 242 -26.97 -16.17 9.13
CA MET A 242 -28.38 -15.88 9.29
C MET A 242 -28.85 -16.25 10.70
N VAL A 243 -29.28 -15.24 11.45
CA VAL A 243 -29.88 -15.41 12.76
C VAL A 243 -31.38 -15.13 12.69
N VAL A 244 -32.18 -16.08 13.20
CA VAL A 244 -33.63 -15.91 13.30
C VAL A 244 -34.02 -15.50 14.71
N ASN A 245 -34.82 -14.45 14.82
CA ASN A 245 -35.29 -13.92 16.10
C ASN A 245 -36.78 -13.49 16.03
N ASN A 246 -37.34 -13.04 17.14
CA ASN A 246 -38.72 -12.53 17.24
C ASN A 246 -39.79 -13.51 16.73
N ILE A 247 -39.58 -14.83 16.92
CA ILE A 247 -40.48 -15.86 16.38
C ILE A 247 -41.83 -15.85 17.13
N GLU A 248 -42.90 -15.60 16.41
CA GLU A 248 -44.29 -15.71 16.89
C GLU A 248 -44.98 -16.88 16.21
N ILE A 249 -45.88 -17.55 16.96
CA ILE A 249 -46.56 -18.77 16.51
C ILE A 249 -48.07 -18.55 16.58
N ALA A 250 -48.78 -18.62 15.43
CA ALA A 250 -50.23 -18.62 15.36
C ALA A 250 -50.72 -19.99 14.91
N ARG A 251 -51.74 -20.52 15.56
CA ARG A 251 -52.33 -21.85 15.25
C ARG A 251 -53.79 -21.74 14.80
N SER A 252 -54.10 -22.47 13.72
CA SER A 252 -55.47 -22.62 13.25
C SER A 252 -55.71 -24.08 12.85
N GLY A 253 -56.22 -24.91 13.80
CA GLY A 253 -56.32 -26.33 13.61
C GLY A 253 -54.95 -27.03 13.52
N SER A 254 -54.71 -27.78 12.48
CA SER A 254 -53.39 -28.37 12.17
C SER A 254 -52.41 -27.41 11.49
N ALA A 255 -52.92 -26.31 10.97
CA ALA A 255 -52.08 -25.29 10.34
C ALA A 255 -51.40 -24.40 11.41
N VAL A 256 -50.10 -24.17 11.25
CA VAL A 256 -49.29 -23.29 12.05
C VAL A 256 -48.66 -22.24 11.16
N THR A 257 -48.83 -20.99 11.54
CA THR A 257 -48.14 -19.84 10.89
C THR A 257 -47.01 -19.38 11.81
N LEU A 258 -45.81 -19.34 11.31
CA LEU A 258 -44.61 -18.80 11.96
C LEU A 258 -44.31 -17.45 11.34
N THR A 259 -44.22 -16.43 12.16
CA THR A 259 -43.68 -15.11 11.79
C THR A 259 -42.46 -14.81 12.61
N GLY A 260 -41.55 -14.01 12.06
CA GLY A 260 -40.33 -13.63 12.75
C GLY A 260 -39.45 -12.75 11.87
N ASP A 261 -38.26 -12.49 12.37
CA ASP A 261 -37.24 -11.71 11.64
C ASP A 261 -36.04 -12.60 11.37
N VAL A 262 -35.48 -12.50 10.15
CA VAL A 262 -34.18 -13.06 9.79
C VAL A 262 -33.20 -11.91 9.58
N THR A 263 -32.07 -11.98 10.29
CA THR A 263 -31.02 -10.95 10.32
C THR A 263 -29.73 -11.53 9.79
N ASN A 264 -29.00 -10.80 8.96
CA ASN A 264 -27.65 -11.16 8.60
C ASN A 264 -26.67 -10.61 9.67
N ALA A 265 -26.30 -11.45 10.62
CA ALA A 265 -25.30 -11.12 11.66
C ALA A 265 -23.85 -11.33 11.16
N GLY A 266 -23.66 -11.80 9.92
CA GLY A 266 -22.36 -11.96 9.29
C GLY A 266 -21.78 -10.65 8.77
N LEU A 267 -20.56 -10.73 8.24
CA LEU A 267 -19.81 -9.58 7.73
C LEU A 267 -19.84 -9.45 6.19
N LYS A 268 -20.63 -10.31 5.50
CA LYS A 268 -20.81 -10.31 4.04
C LYS A 268 -22.28 -10.34 3.68
N ASP A 269 -22.58 -9.86 2.48
CA ASP A 269 -23.93 -9.91 1.92
C ASP A 269 -24.41 -11.35 1.73
N ALA A 270 -25.66 -11.61 2.09
CA ALA A 270 -26.37 -12.82 1.76
C ALA A 270 -27.28 -12.62 0.55
N TYR A 271 -27.32 -13.58 -0.33
CA TYR A 271 -28.15 -13.55 -1.54
C TYR A 271 -29.14 -14.71 -1.55
N SER A 272 -30.29 -14.49 -2.20
CA SER A 272 -31.34 -15.52 -2.39
C SER A 272 -31.79 -16.12 -1.05
N VAL A 273 -31.86 -15.33 0.01
CA VAL A 273 -32.31 -15.76 1.33
C VAL A 273 -33.76 -16.19 1.24
N LYS A 274 -34.06 -17.40 1.73
CA LYS A 274 -35.43 -18.00 1.79
C LYS A 274 -35.62 -18.70 3.13
N VAL A 275 -36.85 -18.57 3.62
CA VAL A 275 -37.26 -19.20 4.89
C VAL A 275 -38.38 -20.21 4.57
N THR A 276 -38.25 -21.40 5.10
CA THR A 276 -39.25 -22.50 4.98
C THR A 276 -39.20 -23.37 6.23
N VAL A 277 -39.96 -24.45 6.26
CA VAL A 277 -39.87 -25.49 7.31
C VAL A 277 -39.51 -26.83 6.71
N ASP A 278 -38.97 -27.74 7.52
CA ASP A 278 -38.59 -29.08 7.11
C ASP A 278 -39.24 -30.15 7.99
N ASP A 279 -39.07 -31.38 7.60
CA ASP A 279 -39.61 -32.55 8.37
C ASP A 279 -39.34 -32.45 9.87
N PRO A 280 -40.29 -32.78 10.73
CA PRO A 280 -41.59 -33.39 10.48
C PRO A 280 -42.74 -32.40 10.19
N ALA A 281 -42.49 -31.10 10.07
CA ALA A 281 -43.50 -30.13 9.61
C ALA A 281 -43.53 -30.09 8.09
N THR A 282 -44.70 -29.95 7.53
CA THR A 282 -44.87 -29.90 6.04
C THR A 282 -45.27 -28.48 5.64
N PRO A 283 -44.52 -27.80 4.77
CA PRO A 283 -44.91 -26.49 4.24
C PRO A 283 -46.26 -26.55 3.54
N THR A 284 -47.15 -25.58 3.78
CA THR A 284 -48.48 -25.51 3.19
C THR A 284 -48.88 -24.10 2.79
N ASP A 285 -49.89 -23.98 1.91
CA ASP A 285 -50.46 -22.68 1.55
C ASP A 285 -51.01 -21.94 2.79
N PRO A 286 -51.01 -20.59 2.83
CA PRO A 286 -50.69 -19.73 1.70
C PRO A 286 -49.20 -19.39 1.54
N TYR A 287 -48.34 -19.66 2.53
CA TYR A 287 -46.92 -19.26 2.52
C TYR A 287 -45.98 -20.44 2.81
N PRO A 288 -45.84 -21.42 1.88
CA PRO A 288 -44.96 -22.57 2.11
C PRO A 288 -43.45 -22.19 2.16
N VAL A 289 -43.07 -21.13 1.45
CA VAL A 289 -41.71 -20.57 1.41
C VAL A 289 -41.81 -19.06 1.35
N TYR A 290 -41.03 -18.40 2.18
CA TYR A 290 -40.88 -16.93 2.13
C TYR A 290 -39.55 -16.58 1.53
N VAL A 291 -39.53 -15.73 0.46
CA VAL A 291 -38.30 -15.27 -0.19
C VAL A 291 -38.00 -13.85 0.24
N VAL A 292 -36.89 -13.69 0.97
CA VAL A 292 -36.41 -12.41 1.44
C VAL A 292 -35.63 -11.68 0.34
N GLY A 293 -34.74 -12.39 -0.36
CA GLY A 293 -33.87 -11.81 -1.38
C GLY A 293 -32.43 -11.60 -0.87
N GLY A 294 -31.89 -10.40 -0.97
CA GLY A 294 -30.58 -10.03 -0.45
C GLY A 294 -30.69 -9.38 0.92
N LEU A 295 -29.72 -9.67 1.82
CA LEU A 295 -29.53 -8.99 3.10
C LEU A 295 -28.07 -8.56 3.24
N GLU A 296 -27.82 -7.26 3.39
CA GLU A 296 -26.51 -6.72 3.73
C GLU A 296 -26.13 -7.05 5.19
N PRO A 297 -24.85 -6.95 5.61
CA PRO A 297 -24.47 -7.06 7.00
C PRO A 297 -25.29 -6.15 7.92
N ASP A 298 -25.72 -6.70 9.07
CA ASP A 298 -26.59 -6.03 10.04
C ASP A 298 -28.00 -5.66 9.55
N ASP A 299 -28.39 -6.09 8.34
CA ASP A 299 -29.75 -5.90 7.80
C ASP A 299 -30.67 -7.06 8.19
N PHE A 300 -31.97 -6.80 8.23
CA PHE A 300 -33.00 -7.79 8.59
C PHE A 300 -34.25 -7.69 7.71
N SER A 301 -35.00 -8.77 7.67
CA SER A 301 -36.34 -8.81 7.03
C SER A 301 -37.26 -9.69 7.84
N SER A 302 -38.50 -9.25 7.97
CA SER A 302 -39.56 -10.08 8.54
C SER A 302 -40.02 -11.15 7.57
N PHE A 303 -40.38 -12.33 8.05
CA PHE A 303 -40.90 -13.43 7.27
C PHE A 303 -42.21 -13.97 7.84
N GLU A 304 -42.97 -14.66 6.98
CA GLU A 304 -44.18 -15.43 7.34
C GLU A 304 -44.17 -16.77 6.57
N VAL A 305 -44.19 -17.89 7.31
CA VAL A 305 -44.31 -19.24 6.71
C VAL A 305 -45.44 -20.01 7.35
N THR A 306 -46.18 -20.78 6.53
CA THR A 306 -47.30 -21.63 6.95
C THR A 306 -46.93 -23.10 6.75
N CYS A 307 -47.21 -23.91 7.78
CA CYS A 307 -46.96 -25.34 7.73
C CYS A 307 -48.08 -26.15 8.39
N ASN A 308 -48.16 -27.44 8.08
CA ASN A 308 -48.92 -28.42 8.86
C ASN A 308 -47.97 -29.07 9.89
N ALA A 309 -48.34 -28.98 11.16
CA ALA A 309 -47.54 -29.50 12.28
C ALA A 309 -48.38 -30.38 13.22
N GLU A 310 -49.22 -31.23 12.66
CA GLU A 310 -50.07 -32.15 13.44
C GLU A 310 -49.22 -33.20 14.18
N GLY A 311 -49.36 -33.24 15.51
CA GLY A 311 -48.60 -34.17 16.36
C GLY A 311 -47.12 -33.82 16.56
N VAL A 312 -46.68 -32.68 16.11
CA VAL A 312 -45.27 -32.21 16.20
C VAL A 312 -45.10 -31.32 17.41
N SER A 313 -44.03 -31.52 18.17
CA SER A 313 -43.66 -30.71 19.35
C SER A 313 -42.68 -29.58 19.03
N SER A 314 -41.96 -29.70 17.92
CA SER A 314 -40.96 -28.71 17.46
C SER A 314 -40.97 -28.66 15.91
N ILE A 315 -40.89 -27.48 15.35
CA ILE A 315 -40.81 -27.23 13.89
C ILE A 315 -39.40 -26.81 13.54
N PRO A 316 -38.68 -27.55 12.68
CA PRO A 316 -37.42 -27.06 12.11
C PRO A 316 -37.70 -25.93 11.12
N LEU A 317 -37.38 -24.72 11.46
CA LEU A 317 -37.40 -23.57 10.56
C LEU A 317 -36.03 -23.50 9.87
N VAL A 318 -36.06 -23.50 8.53
CA VAL A 318 -34.86 -23.57 7.70
C VAL A 318 -34.69 -22.27 6.95
N VAL A 319 -33.51 -21.68 7.08
CA VAL A 319 -33.07 -20.51 6.31
C VAL A 319 -32.00 -20.97 5.33
N GLU A 320 -32.28 -20.89 4.04
CA GLU A 320 -31.34 -21.17 2.95
C GLU A 320 -30.89 -19.85 2.34
N TYR A 321 -29.59 -19.67 2.12
CA TYR A 321 -29.02 -18.48 1.52
C TYR A 321 -27.74 -18.80 0.74
N ARG A 322 -27.23 -17.81 -0.03
CA ARG A 322 -26.00 -17.92 -0.79
C ARG A 322 -25.07 -16.77 -0.46
N ASP A 323 -23.78 -17.05 -0.53
CA ASP A 323 -22.76 -16.00 -0.52
C ASP A 323 -22.56 -15.40 -1.92
N GLN A 324 -21.66 -14.42 -2.01
CA GLN A 324 -21.27 -13.77 -3.26
C GLN A 324 -20.65 -14.75 -4.28
N ASP A 325 -20.04 -15.84 -3.81
CA ASP A 325 -19.41 -16.88 -4.62
C ASP A 325 -20.43 -17.92 -5.11
N GLY A 326 -21.71 -17.78 -4.72
CA GLY A 326 -22.81 -18.67 -5.09
C GLY A 326 -22.88 -19.97 -4.29
N ARG A 327 -22.12 -20.10 -3.19
CA ARG A 327 -22.22 -21.23 -2.27
C ARG A 327 -23.53 -21.14 -1.53
N THR A 328 -24.18 -22.29 -1.32
CA THR A 328 -25.43 -22.39 -0.55
C THR A 328 -25.13 -22.78 0.89
N PHE A 329 -25.71 -22.03 1.81
CA PHE A 329 -25.68 -22.28 3.25
C PHE A 329 -27.10 -22.59 3.71
N THR A 330 -27.22 -23.35 4.81
CA THR A 330 -28.50 -23.72 5.40
C THR A 330 -28.39 -23.65 6.91
N GLU A 331 -29.21 -22.80 7.53
CA GLU A 331 -29.36 -22.72 8.97
C GLU A 331 -30.69 -23.30 9.42
N THR A 332 -30.70 -24.06 10.51
CA THR A 332 -31.93 -24.68 11.02
C THR A 332 -32.17 -24.28 12.47
N VAL A 333 -33.31 -23.65 12.72
CA VAL A 333 -33.75 -23.22 14.06
C VAL A 333 -34.94 -24.06 14.49
N ASN A 334 -34.81 -24.79 15.59
CA ASN A 334 -35.89 -25.62 16.13
C ASN A 334 -36.88 -24.77 16.95
N VAL A 335 -38.05 -24.52 16.42
CA VAL A 335 -39.10 -23.72 17.05
C VAL A 335 -40.01 -24.63 17.91
N SER A 336 -39.94 -24.52 19.22
CA SER A 336 -40.74 -25.33 20.13
C SER A 336 -42.20 -24.88 20.19
N LEU A 337 -43.13 -25.79 19.93
CA LEU A 337 -44.57 -25.52 19.96
C LEU A 337 -45.18 -25.55 21.35
N ASN A 338 -44.44 -26.05 22.36
CA ASN A 338 -44.91 -26.11 23.74
C ASN A 338 -44.78 -24.81 24.51
N SER A 339 -43.97 -23.85 24.03
CA SER A 339 -43.73 -22.55 24.67
C SER A 339 -44.88 -21.55 24.43
N ALA A 340 -45.75 -21.79 23.46
CA ALA A 340 -46.86 -20.88 23.09
C ALA A 340 -48.07 -20.91 24.05
N SER A 341 -48.09 -21.79 25.08
CA SER A 341 -49.22 -21.95 25.99
C SER A 341 -49.19 -21.08 27.25
N GLN A 342 -48.18 -20.26 27.45
CA GLN A 342 -48.02 -19.43 28.66
C GLN A 342 -48.28 -17.93 28.53
N ALA A 343 -48.60 -17.44 27.34
CA ALA A 343 -48.83 -15.99 27.13
C ALA A 343 -50.27 -15.50 27.18
N SER A 344 -51.27 -16.37 27.54
CA SER A 344 -52.68 -15.97 27.53
C SER A 344 -53.46 -16.37 28.79
N THR A 345 -52.94 -16.08 30.00
CA THR A 345 -53.77 -16.13 31.21
C THR A 345 -53.23 -15.17 32.30
N ALA A 346 -53.32 -13.93 32.09
CA ALA A 346 -53.24 -12.91 33.15
C ALA A 346 -54.20 -11.78 32.81
N GLY A 347 -55.46 -12.05 32.99
CA GLY A 347 -56.53 -11.04 32.86
C GLY A 347 -57.84 -11.52 33.37
N SER A 348 -58.11 -11.36 34.63
CA SER A 348 -59.39 -11.13 35.26
C SER A 348 -59.59 -11.89 36.59
N GLY A 349 -59.86 -11.15 37.62
CA GLY A 349 -60.43 -11.70 38.84
C GLY A 349 -59.85 -11.05 40.12
N GLY A 350 -60.41 -9.87 40.44
CA GLY A 350 -60.16 -9.20 41.70
C GLY A 350 -60.62 -9.98 42.89
N GLN A 351 -60.08 -9.71 44.02
CA GLN A 351 -60.88 -9.50 45.22
C GLN A 351 -60.11 -8.79 46.30
N ILE A 352 -60.76 -7.79 46.78
CA ILE A 352 -60.41 -6.94 47.93
C ILE A 352 -60.40 -7.74 49.22
N SER A 353 -59.41 -7.57 50.07
CA SER A 353 -59.66 -7.55 51.51
C SER A 353 -58.72 -6.64 52.25
N SER A 354 -59.37 -5.73 52.94
CA SER A 354 -58.96 -4.72 53.85
C SER A 354 -58.17 -5.24 55.06
N GLY A 355 -57.18 -4.51 55.51
CA GLY A 355 -56.53 -4.72 56.80
C GLY A 355 -55.69 -3.48 57.18
N MET A 356 -56.28 -2.70 58.02
CA MET A 356 -55.88 -1.50 58.76
C MET A 356 -54.49 -1.56 59.40
N ALA A 357 -53.83 -0.41 59.40
CA ALA A 357 -53.46 0.46 60.55
C ALA A 357 -52.01 0.91 60.54
N GLY A 358 -51.83 2.21 60.73
CA GLY A 358 -50.73 2.83 61.44
C GLY A 358 -49.83 3.75 60.62
N GLY A 359 -50.14 5.06 60.60
CA GLY A 359 -49.16 6.12 60.31
C GLY A 359 -48.38 6.47 61.58
N PRO A 360 -47.70 7.60 61.72
CA PRO A 360 -47.37 8.62 60.70
C PRO A 360 -45.88 9.08 60.79
N GLN A 361 -45.56 10.00 59.88
CA GLN A 361 -44.65 11.13 60.14
C GLN A 361 -43.18 11.02 59.72
N GLY A 362 -42.83 11.94 58.81
CA GLY A 362 -41.62 12.73 59.02
C GLY A 362 -40.57 12.71 57.91
N GLY A 363 -40.55 13.76 57.09
CA GLY A 363 -39.27 14.43 56.87
C GLY A 363 -38.61 14.37 55.52
N ARG A 364 -38.83 15.42 54.77
CA ARG A 364 -37.85 16.20 53.99
C ARG A 364 -36.85 15.51 53.08
N GLY A 365 -36.97 15.84 51.77
CA GLY A 365 -35.87 16.48 51.06
C GLY A 365 -34.89 15.60 50.31
N GLY A 366 -34.98 15.55 48.99
CA GLY A 366 -33.94 14.96 48.18
C GLY A 366 -34.31 15.09 46.71
N MET A 367 -33.88 16.16 46.05
CA MET A 367 -33.87 16.31 44.62
C MET A 367 -33.11 15.14 43.98
N GLY A 368 -33.80 14.24 43.31
CA GLY A 368 -33.24 13.23 42.43
C GLY A 368 -33.48 13.64 40.97
N MET A 369 -32.48 14.15 40.30
CA MET A 369 -32.49 14.36 38.87
C MET A 369 -32.62 13.02 38.14
N SER A 370 -33.76 12.80 37.53
CA SER A 370 -33.98 11.75 36.53
C SER A 370 -33.34 12.21 35.23
N LEU A 371 -32.18 11.63 34.89
CA LEU A 371 -31.60 11.67 33.56
C LEU A 371 -32.08 10.45 32.75
N GLY A 372 -33.32 10.57 32.27
CA GLY A 372 -33.86 9.72 31.24
C GLY A 372 -34.15 10.59 30.03
N GLY A 373 -33.21 10.71 29.11
CA GLY A 373 -33.36 11.47 27.85
C GLY A 373 -32.82 10.65 26.71
N GLY A 374 -33.75 10.11 25.89
CA GLY A 374 -33.45 9.33 24.68
C GLY A 374 -32.63 10.13 23.66
N PHE A 375 -31.69 9.46 23.08
CA PHE A 375 -30.99 9.88 21.86
C PHE A 375 -31.94 9.73 20.67
N SER A 376 -32.76 10.71 20.40
CA SER A 376 -33.48 10.84 19.14
C SER A 376 -33.41 12.31 18.72
N GLN A 377 -32.57 12.58 17.78
CA GLN A 377 -32.49 13.60 16.74
C GLN A 377 -31.05 14.09 16.57
N ILE A 378 -30.29 13.37 15.79
CA ILE A 378 -29.10 13.95 15.17
C ILE A 378 -29.63 14.78 14.00
N PRO A 379 -29.44 16.10 13.98
CA PRO A 379 -29.93 16.93 12.88
C PRO A 379 -29.08 16.65 11.62
N VAL A 380 -29.63 15.83 10.76
CA VAL A 380 -29.01 15.45 9.46
C VAL A 380 -28.61 16.70 8.65
N LEU A 381 -29.31 17.80 8.85
CA LEU A 381 -29.02 19.07 8.18
C LEU A 381 -27.69 19.70 8.62
N GLU A 382 -27.31 19.57 9.89
CA GLU A 382 -26.03 20.11 10.39
C GLU A 382 -24.84 19.30 9.92
N ILE A 383 -24.97 17.98 9.85
CA ILE A 383 -23.93 17.11 9.30
C ILE A 383 -23.71 17.40 7.81
N LEU A 384 -24.78 17.62 7.07
CA LEU A 384 -24.72 17.94 5.64
C LEU A 384 -24.06 19.30 5.39
N LEU A 385 -24.29 20.29 6.25
CA LEU A 385 -23.60 21.60 6.20
C LEU A 385 -22.10 21.50 6.47
N VAL A 386 -21.69 20.66 7.42
CA VAL A 386 -20.26 20.43 7.72
C VAL A 386 -19.56 19.74 6.56
N ILE A 387 -20.21 18.74 5.93
CA ILE A 387 -19.65 18.03 4.77
C ILE A 387 -19.53 18.98 3.57
N VAL A 388 -20.55 19.75 3.26
CA VAL A 388 -20.53 20.72 2.15
C VAL A 388 -19.49 21.82 2.40
N GLY A 389 -19.37 22.31 3.64
CA GLY A 389 -18.32 23.25 4.04
C GLY A 389 -16.92 22.68 3.88
N GLY A 390 -16.68 21.43 4.29
CA GLY A 390 -15.42 20.74 4.13
C GLY A 390 -15.01 20.56 2.65
N VAL A 391 -15.95 20.14 1.81
CA VAL A 391 -15.71 19.98 0.36
C VAL A 391 -15.39 21.34 -0.30
N ALA A 392 -16.10 22.42 0.09
CA ALA A 392 -15.84 23.75 -0.45
C ALA A 392 -14.44 24.27 -0.08
N VAL A 393 -13.95 23.99 1.14
CA VAL A 393 -12.59 24.35 1.58
C VAL A 393 -11.52 23.56 0.79
N VAL A 394 -11.71 22.26 0.61
CA VAL A 394 -10.77 21.40 -0.15
C VAL A 394 -10.72 21.81 -1.63
N VAL A 395 -11.87 22.09 -2.25
CA VAL A 395 -11.95 22.55 -3.63
C VAL A 395 -11.35 23.95 -3.79
N GLY A 396 -11.58 24.85 -2.81
CA GLY A 396 -10.99 26.18 -2.78
C GLY A 396 -9.47 26.15 -2.64
N TRP A 397 -8.93 25.21 -1.86
CA TRP A 397 -7.48 24.98 -1.70
C TRP A 397 -6.86 24.42 -2.99
N ARG A 398 -7.49 23.41 -3.57
CA ARG A 398 -7.00 22.75 -4.81
C ARG A 398 -7.07 23.68 -6.03
N LYS A 399 -7.99 24.64 -6.07
CA LYS A 399 -8.10 25.66 -7.14
C LYS A 399 -7.35 26.98 -6.84
N GLY A 400 -6.60 27.07 -5.73
CA GLY A 400 -5.75 28.22 -5.41
C GLY A 400 -6.49 29.50 -5.00
N TYR A 401 -7.80 29.42 -4.69
CA TYR A 401 -8.59 30.59 -4.30
C TYR A 401 -8.22 31.14 -2.92
N LEU A 402 -7.70 30.29 -2.01
CA LEU A 402 -7.29 30.72 -0.67
C LEU A 402 -6.01 31.58 -0.67
N GLY A 403 -5.16 31.44 -1.69
CA GLY A 403 -3.99 32.32 -1.87
C GLY A 403 -4.38 33.77 -2.17
N LYS A 404 -5.44 33.99 -2.93
CA LYS A 404 -5.92 35.34 -3.30
C LYS A 404 -6.61 36.08 -2.14
N ILE A 405 -7.15 35.38 -1.17
CA ILE A 405 -7.79 35.98 0.01
C ILE A 405 -6.72 36.48 0.99
N ARG A 406 -5.61 35.75 1.19
CA ARG A 406 -4.52 36.13 2.09
C ARG A 406 -3.81 37.42 1.63
N ASP A 407 -3.73 37.66 0.32
CA ASP A 407 -3.07 38.86 -0.23
C ASP A 407 -3.95 40.13 -0.12
N ARG A 408 -5.25 39.96 0.14
CA ARG A 408 -6.19 41.08 0.31
C ARG A 408 -6.23 41.62 1.74
N PHE A 409 -5.78 40.82 2.74
CA PHE A 409 -5.72 41.24 4.15
C PHE A 409 -4.33 41.72 4.60
N ARG A 410 -3.38 41.83 3.64
CA ARG A 410 -1.99 42.27 3.90
C ARG A 410 -1.67 43.67 3.27
N LYS A 411 -2.73 44.41 2.87
CA LYS A 411 -2.59 45.84 2.47
C LYS A 411 -3.30 46.74 3.48
#